data_8f0e2fd19f59574ad276102a491d8ef3
#
_entry.id   8f0e2fd19f59574ad276102a491d8ef3
#
_cell.length_a   1.000
_cell.length_b   1.000
_cell.length_c   1.000
_cell.angle_alpha   90.00
_cell.angle_beta   90.00
_cell.angle_gamma   90.00
#
_symmetry.space_group_name_H-M   'P 1'
#
loop_
_entity.id
_entity.type
_entity.pdbx_description
1 polymer ?
#
loop_
_entity_poly.entity_id
_entity_poly.type
_entity_poly.pdbx_seq_one_letter_code
_entity_poly.pdbx_strand_id
1 'polypeptide(L)'
;KNKPGKEPKKVEGYNIEDIIYTTCKPGYMLESHKNSSKCTKGGWLPNPKCVTCEEPEDIDFGEIVSIEKAKYLENDRVQYSCNPAYVLEGSEWIQCKGQKWTPHPPKCLGKNCSGPPRIENGDIISLSEKLYRSGSSVEFRCQTYYAMEGQNRSFCDNGTWTKVP
;
A
#
# COMPACT_ATOMS: atom_id res chain seq x y z
N LYS A 1 -50.02 1.67 8.85
CA LYS A 1 -50.49 1.08 8.19
C LYS A 1 -49.79 0.62 7.04
N ASN A 2 -49.67 0.67 6.06
CA ASN A 2 -49.21 0.22 4.93
C ASN A 2 -47.77 -0.06 4.88
N LYS A 3 -47.12 0.49 5.60
CA LYS A 3 -45.76 0.39 5.60
C LYS A 3 -45.39 -0.99 5.48
N PRO A 4 -45.90 -1.79 6.14
CA PRO A 4 -45.46 -3.11 6.15
C PRO A 4 -45.55 -3.68 4.79
N GLY A 5 -46.50 -3.40 4.21
CA GLY A 5 -46.72 -4.01 2.99
C GLY A 5 -45.64 -3.76 2.04
N LYS A 6 -44.93 -2.76 2.31
CA LYS A 6 -43.94 -2.46 1.43
C LYS A 6 -42.91 -3.46 1.35
N GLU A 7 -42.40 -3.89 2.38
CA GLU A 7 -41.35 -4.77 2.38
C GLU A 7 -41.67 -5.95 1.58
N PRO A 8 -42.57 -6.67 1.87
CA PRO A 8 -42.91 -7.88 1.20
C PRO A 8 -43.02 -7.61 -0.27
N LYS A 9 -43.67 -6.55 -0.52
CA LYS A 9 -43.85 -6.19 -1.86
C LYS A 9 -42.58 -6.02 -2.55
N LYS A 10 -41.65 -5.41 -1.99
CA LYS A 10 -40.41 -5.19 -2.61
C LYS A 10 -39.81 -6.52 -2.96
N VAL A 11 -39.83 -7.42 -2.10
CA VAL A 11 -39.23 -8.73 -2.32
C VAL A 11 -39.94 -9.47 -3.41
N GLU A 12 -41.22 -9.46 -3.41
CA GLU A 12 -41.98 -10.15 -4.43
C GLU A 12 -42.21 -9.33 -5.66
N GLY A 13 -41.93 -8.09 -5.63
CA GLY A 13 -42.27 -7.21 -6.73
C GLY A 13 -41.32 -7.18 -7.91
N TYR A 14 -40.20 -7.86 -7.82
CA TYR A 14 -39.25 -7.79 -8.91
C TYR A 14 -39.20 -9.07 -9.75
N ASN A 15 -39.12 -8.88 -11.06
CA ASN A 15 -39.04 -9.97 -12.01
C ASN A 15 -37.63 -10.04 -12.57
N ILE A 16 -37.29 -11.18 -13.16
CA ILE A 16 -35.99 -11.34 -13.79
C ILE A 16 -35.91 -10.28 -14.89
N GLU A 17 -34.76 -9.64 -15.01
CA GLU A 17 -34.49 -8.57 -15.97
C GLU A 17 -34.88 -7.19 -15.46
N ASP A 18 -35.56 -7.09 -14.33
CA ASP A 18 -35.87 -5.78 -13.77
C ASP A 18 -34.57 -5.12 -13.32
N ILE A 19 -34.50 -3.80 -13.41
CA ILE A 19 -33.31 -3.05 -13.05
C ILE A 19 -33.62 -2.11 -11.90
N ILE A 20 -32.74 -2.03 -10.92
CA ILE A 20 -32.86 -1.07 -9.83
C ILE A 20 -31.60 -0.18 -9.84
N TYR A 21 -31.73 0.98 -9.24
CA TYR A 21 -30.61 1.90 -9.10
C TYR A 21 -30.33 2.06 -7.60
N THR A 22 -29.08 2.01 -7.23
CA THR A 22 -28.67 2.11 -5.85
C THR A 22 -27.73 3.29 -5.67
N THR A 23 -27.91 4.04 -4.58
CA THR A 23 -26.99 5.12 -4.24
C THR A 23 -26.50 4.84 -2.83
N CYS A 24 -25.25 5.18 -2.57
CA CYS A 24 -24.65 4.99 -1.25
C CYS A 24 -24.71 6.30 -0.48
N LYS A 25 -24.61 6.22 0.87
CA LYS A 25 -24.53 7.40 1.69
C LYS A 25 -23.27 8.16 1.35
N PRO A 26 -23.20 9.45 1.64
CA PRO A 26 -21.99 10.23 1.39
C PRO A 26 -20.76 9.56 2.00
N GLY A 27 -19.68 9.49 1.25
CA GLY A 27 -18.45 8.86 1.69
C GLY A 27 -18.36 7.38 1.37
N TYR A 28 -19.46 6.74 0.98
CA TYR A 28 -19.47 5.34 0.60
C TYR A 28 -19.59 5.20 -0.90
N MET A 29 -19.06 4.14 -1.46
CA MET A 29 -19.12 3.88 -2.89
C MET A 29 -19.62 2.47 -3.15
N LEU A 30 -20.25 2.29 -4.32
CA LEU A 30 -20.68 0.95 -4.72
C LEU A 30 -19.45 0.12 -5.10
N GLU A 31 -19.35 -1.07 -4.54
CA GLU A 31 -18.23 -1.96 -4.79
C GLU A 31 -18.05 -2.25 -6.27
N SER A 32 -19.14 -2.35 -7.00
CA SER A 32 -19.11 -2.63 -8.44
C SER A 32 -18.82 -1.39 -9.29
N HIS A 33 -18.84 -0.22 -8.70
CA HIS A 33 -18.74 1.07 -9.38
C HIS A 33 -19.87 1.29 -10.39
N LYS A 34 -20.94 0.50 -10.33
CA LYS A 34 -22.12 0.68 -11.17
C LYS A 34 -23.34 0.90 -10.28
N ASN A 35 -24.12 1.89 -10.61
CA ASN A 35 -25.30 2.22 -9.82
C ASN A 35 -26.54 1.42 -10.21
N SER A 36 -26.51 0.65 -11.26
CA SER A 36 -27.63 -0.17 -11.68
C SER A 36 -27.36 -1.65 -11.44
N SER A 37 -28.39 -2.37 -11.05
CA SER A 37 -28.30 -3.81 -10.84
C SER A 37 -29.51 -4.48 -11.50
N LYS A 38 -29.30 -5.61 -12.13
CA LYS A 38 -30.33 -6.34 -12.83
C LYS A 38 -30.76 -7.57 -12.04
N CYS A 39 -32.03 -7.83 -11.95
CA CYS A 39 -32.54 -8.99 -11.26
C CYS A 39 -32.30 -10.26 -12.11
N THR A 40 -31.65 -11.24 -11.52
CA THR A 40 -31.38 -12.50 -12.19
C THR A 40 -31.78 -13.65 -11.28
N LYS A 41 -31.72 -14.88 -11.80
CA LYS A 41 -32.07 -16.05 -11.01
C LYS A 41 -31.13 -16.18 -9.81
N GLY A 42 -29.91 -15.70 -9.92
CA GLY A 42 -28.95 -15.75 -8.83
C GLY A 42 -28.96 -14.52 -7.92
N GLY A 43 -29.88 -13.61 -8.17
CA GLY A 43 -29.97 -12.38 -7.38
C GLY A 43 -29.61 -11.15 -8.20
N TRP A 44 -29.35 -10.06 -7.53
CA TRP A 44 -29.00 -8.80 -8.20
C TRP A 44 -27.56 -8.84 -8.69
N LEU A 45 -27.35 -8.48 -9.97
CA LEU A 45 -26.01 -8.42 -10.56
C LEU A 45 -25.80 -7.05 -11.23
N PRO A 46 -24.73 -6.35 -10.93
CA PRO A 46 -23.80 -6.65 -9.83
C PRO A 46 -24.50 -6.46 -8.49
N ASN A 47 -24.00 -7.13 -7.45
CA ASN A 47 -24.60 -7.04 -6.12
C ASN A 47 -24.42 -5.60 -5.60
N PRO A 48 -25.50 -4.90 -5.25
CA PRO A 48 -25.40 -3.53 -4.76
C PRO A 48 -24.87 -3.51 -3.32
N LYS A 49 -23.61 -3.25 -3.16
CA LYS A 49 -22.95 -3.18 -1.86
C LYS A 49 -22.17 -1.89 -1.74
N CYS A 50 -22.40 -1.15 -0.67
CA CYS A 50 -21.68 0.09 -0.40
C CYS A 50 -20.47 -0.21 0.48
N VAL A 51 -19.31 0.26 0.08
CA VAL A 51 -18.06 -0.01 0.78
C VAL A 51 -17.26 1.28 1.00
N THR A 52 -16.26 1.20 1.86
CA THR A 52 -15.36 2.31 2.15
C THR A 52 -13.95 1.84 1.83
N CYS A 53 -12.96 2.72 1.99
CA CYS A 53 -11.57 2.33 1.85
C CYS A 53 -11.15 1.47 3.05
N GLU A 54 -10.20 0.58 2.80
CA GLU A 54 -9.62 -0.23 3.87
C GLU A 54 -8.68 0.66 4.67
N GLU A 55 -8.18 0.15 5.79
CA GLU A 55 -7.22 0.90 6.58
C GLU A 55 -5.97 1.17 5.75
N PRO A 56 -5.39 2.37 5.88
CA PRO A 56 -4.17 2.67 5.14
C PRO A 56 -3.02 1.81 5.63
N GLU A 57 -2.11 1.48 4.73
CA GLU A 57 -0.98 0.63 5.06
C GLU A 57 0.02 1.34 5.96
N ASP A 58 0.66 0.59 6.84
CA ASP A 58 1.73 1.11 7.67
C ASP A 58 2.99 1.17 6.80
N ILE A 59 3.88 2.09 7.13
CA ILE A 59 5.15 2.20 6.40
C ILE A 59 6.30 1.90 7.37
N ASP A 60 7.38 1.37 6.81
CA ASP A 60 8.56 1.08 7.63
C ASP A 60 9.27 2.38 7.98
N PHE A 61 9.75 2.48 9.22
CA PHE A 61 10.47 3.65 9.73
C PHE A 61 9.66 4.94 9.70
N GLY A 62 8.35 4.82 9.78
CA GLY A 62 7.45 5.97 9.81
C GLY A 62 6.12 5.59 10.42
N GLU A 63 5.25 6.57 10.54
CA GLU A 63 3.93 6.37 11.12
C GLU A 63 2.90 7.30 10.52
N ILE A 64 1.62 6.98 10.75
CA ILE A 64 0.52 7.83 10.36
C ILE A 64 0.32 8.83 11.49
N VAL A 65 0.38 10.13 11.16
CA VAL A 65 0.25 11.18 12.15
C VAL A 65 -1.09 11.89 12.14
N SER A 66 -1.95 11.55 11.18
CA SER A 66 -3.29 12.12 11.13
C SER A 66 -4.20 11.34 12.09
N ILE A 67 -5.41 11.87 12.31
CA ILE A 67 -6.35 11.24 13.24
C ILE A 67 -6.79 9.88 12.70
N GLU A 68 -6.66 8.85 13.54
CA GLU A 68 -7.11 7.52 13.16
C GLU A 68 -8.63 7.46 13.20
N LYS A 69 -9.22 6.74 12.28
CA LYS A 69 -10.66 6.57 12.18
C LYS A 69 -11.01 5.09 12.15
N ALA A 70 -12.19 4.76 12.67
CA ALA A 70 -12.67 3.39 12.61
C ALA A 70 -13.01 3.00 11.19
N LYS A 71 -13.41 3.96 10.36
CA LYS A 71 -13.73 3.76 8.94
C LYS A 71 -13.23 4.93 8.14
N TYR A 72 -12.64 4.64 6.98
CA TYR A 72 -12.16 5.68 6.08
C TYR A 72 -13.10 5.78 4.89
N LEU A 73 -13.69 6.98 4.71
CA LEU A 73 -14.67 7.23 3.67
C LEU A 73 -14.01 7.84 2.43
N GLU A 74 -14.78 7.92 1.35
CA GLU A 74 -14.30 8.55 0.11
C GLU A 74 -13.83 9.96 0.41
N ASN A 75 -12.69 10.33 -0.13
CA ASN A 75 -12.03 11.63 0.04
C ASN A 75 -11.34 11.84 1.39
N ASP A 76 -11.37 10.87 2.29
CA ASP A 76 -10.62 10.98 3.53
C ASP A 76 -9.12 10.93 3.21
N ARG A 77 -8.34 11.65 4.01
CA ARG A 77 -6.89 11.74 3.85
C ARG A 77 -6.16 11.26 5.08
N VAL A 78 -4.99 10.70 4.86
CA VAL A 78 -4.09 10.37 5.96
C VAL A 78 -2.73 10.95 5.66
N GLN A 79 -2.02 11.33 6.70
CA GLN A 79 -0.69 11.91 6.60
C GLN A 79 0.32 10.99 7.24
N TYR A 80 1.44 10.79 6.56
CA TYR A 80 2.54 9.98 7.06
C TYR A 80 3.71 10.86 7.46
N SER A 81 4.47 10.41 8.41
CA SER A 81 5.70 11.07 8.84
C SER A 81 6.76 10.01 9.06
N CYS A 82 8.00 10.33 8.73
CA CYS A 82 9.10 9.41 8.93
C CYS A 82 9.71 9.60 10.32
N ASN A 83 10.32 8.54 10.85
CA ASN A 83 11.02 8.61 12.11
C ASN A 83 12.23 9.54 11.99
N PRO A 84 12.77 10.05 13.12
CA PRO A 84 13.96 10.88 13.07
C PRO A 84 15.08 10.21 12.32
N ALA A 85 15.82 10.96 11.54
CA ALA A 85 16.93 10.52 10.71
C ALA A 85 16.52 9.82 9.42
N TYR A 86 15.22 9.68 9.15
CA TYR A 86 14.73 9.14 7.89
C TYR A 86 14.10 10.26 7.07
N VAL A 87 14.20 10.15 5.76
CA VAL A 87 13.67 11.13 4.82
C VAL A 87 12.49 10.54 4.08
N LEU A 88 11.41 11.29 3.99
CA LEU A 88 10.22 10.82 3.30
C LEU A 88 10.38 10.97 1.79
N GLU A 89 10.16 9.87 1.08
CA GLU A 89 10.19 9.87 -0.38
C GLU A 89 8.78 9.54 -0.87
N GLY A 90 8.23 10.42 -1.68
CA GLY A 90 6.87 10.30 -2.17
C GLY A 90 5.98 11.35 -1.55
N SER A 91 4.68 11.08 -1.51
CA SER A 91 3.72 12.02 -0.97
C SER A 91 3.44 11.71 0.50
N GLU A 92 3.48 12.74 1.36
CA GLU A 92 3.16 12.53 2.77
C GLU A 92 1.66 12.35 2.99
N TRP A 93 0.84 12.78 2.04
CA TRP A 93 -0.61 12.64 2.12
C TRP A 93 -1.11 11.64 1.08
N ILE A 94 -2.03 10.77 1.49
CA ILE A 94 -2.74 9.91 0.55
C ILE A 94 -4.22 10.10 0.81
N GLN A 95 -5.03 9.85 -0.21
CA GLN A 95 -6.47 10.09 -0.16
C GLN A 95 -7.22 8.86 -0.63
N CYS A 96 -8.35 8.58 0.02
CA CYS A 96 -9.22 7.48 -0.37
C CYS A 96 -10.02 7.90 -1.61
N LYS A 97 -9.81 7.21 -2.71
CA LYS A 97 -10.57 7.43 -3.95
C LYS A 97 -10.86 6.11 -4.61
N GLY A 98 -12.14 5.86 -4.88
CA GLY A 98 -12.55 4.64 -5.55
C GLY A 98 -12.17 3.38 -4.77
N GLN A 99 -12.25 3.43 -3.43
CA GLN A 99 -11.90 2.32 -2.55
C GLN A 99 -10.40 2.04 -2.50
N LYS A 100 -9.60 2.93 -3.04
CA LYS A 100 -8.14 2.78 -3.03
C LYS A 100 -7.49 4.02 -2.50
N TRP A 101 -6.31 3.86 -1.92
CA TRP A 101 -5.52 4.97 -1.45
C TRP A 101 -4.60 5.44 -2.58
N THR A 102 -4.62 6.74 -2.88
CA THR A 102 -3.77 7.33 -3.91
C THR A 102 -3.18 8.63 -3.41
N PRO A 103 -1.95 8.93 -3.76
CA PRO A 103 -0.98 8.06 -4.42
C PRO A 103 -0.55 6.92 -3.50
N HIS A 104 0.43 6.15 -3.89
CA HIS A 104 0.95 5.08 -3.04
C HIS A 104 1.51 5.66 -1.75
N PRO A 105 1.48 4.91 -0.63
CA PRO A 105 2.08 5.39 0.60
C PRO A 105 3.56 5.73 0.39
N PRO A 106 4.08 6.74 1.10
CA PRO A 106 5.46 7.15 0.93
C PRO A 106 6.41 6.12 1.55
N LYS A 107 7.70 6.27 1.24
CA LYS A 107 8.74 5.45 1.84
C LYS A 107 9.61 6.35 2.70
N CYS A 108 10.09 5.80 3.79
CA CYS A 108 11.03 6.50 4.65
C CYS A 108 12.41 5.91 4.40
N LEU A 109 13.32 6.74 3.88
CA LEU A 109 14.67 6.31 3.54
C LEU A 109 15.66 6.84 4.55
N GLY A 110 16.59 5.99 4.96
CA GLY A 110 17.64 6.40 5.86
C GLY A 110 18.73 7.17 5.15
N LYS A 111 19.80 7.47 5.89
CA LYS A 111 20.94 8.19 5.34
C LYS A 111 21.62 7.37 4.28
N ASN A 112 22.20 8.08 3.31
CA ASN A 112 23.01 7.42 2.28
C ASN A 112 24.30 6.90 2.92
N CYS A 113 24.86 5.87 2.34
CA CYS A 113 26.14 5.34 2.77
C CYS A 113 27.25 5.87 1.89
N SER A 114 28.45 5.99 2.46
CA SER A 114 29.64 6.30 1.70
C SER A 114 30.19 5.00 1.15
N GLY A 115 31.42 4.99 0.64
CA GLY A 115 31.99 3.80 0.02
C GLY A 115 31.78 2.52 0.82
N PRO A 116 31.52 1.41 0.13
CA PRO A 116 31.27 0.14 0.80
C PRO A 116 32.53 -0.39 1.47
N PRO A 117 32.39 -1.25 2.48
CA PRO A 117 33.54 -1.82 3.17
C PRO A 117 34.29 -2.78 2.24
N ARG A 118 35.56 -2.95 2.52
CA ARG A 118 36.38 -3.91 1.76
C ARG A 118 36.47 -5.20 2.55
N ILE A 119 36.60 -6.30 1.82
CA ILE A 119 36.79 -7.60 2.43
C ILE A 119 38.19 -8.09 2.07
N GLU A 120 38.77 -8.92 2.95
CA GLU A 120 40.06 -9.50 2.66
C GLU A 120 39.90 -10.56 1.59
N ASN A 121 40.88 -10.65 0.69
CA ASN A 121 40.89 -11.65 -0.38
C ASN A 121 39.64 -11.69 -1.22
N GLY A 122 39.03 -10.53 -1.40
CA GLY A 122 37.84 -10.42 -2.23
C GLY A 122 37.70 -9.04 -2.86
N ASP A 123 36.79 -8.93 -3.78
CA ASP A 123 36.54 -7.70 -4.52
C ASP A 123 35.07 -7.43 -4.61
N ILE A 124 34.74 -6.14 -4.81
CA ILE A 124 33.37 -5.72 -5.06
C ILE A 124 33.16 -5.78 -6.56
N ILE A 125 32.12 -6.50 -6.99
CA ILE A 125 31.83 -6.65 -8.40
C ILE A 125 30.68 -5.77 -8.87
N SER A 126 30.02 -5.05 -7.96
CA SER A 126 29.00 -4.10 -8.31
C SER A 126 29.63 -2.79 -8.83
N LEU A 127 28.83 -1.98 -9.52
CA LEU A 127 29.30 -0.69 -10.00
C LEU A 127 29.64 0.21 -8.82
N SER A 128 30.76 0.94 -8.97
CA SER A 128 31.20 1.86 -7.92
C SER A 128 30.43 3.18 -8.02
N GLU A 129 29.95 3.67 -6.92
CA GLU A 129 29.24 4.95 -6.84
C GLU A 129 29.83 5.80 -5.74
N LYS A 130 29.64 7.12 -5.84
CA LYS A 130 30.14 8.02 -4.81
C LYS A 130 29.30 7.95 -3.56
N LEU A 131 28.00 7.76 -3.72
CA LEU A 131 27.05 7.67 -2.62
C LEU A 131 26.07 6.54 -2.92
N TYR A 132 25.77 5.77 -1.92
CA TYR A 132 24.80 4.67 -2.03
C TYR A 132 23.56 5.03 -1.22
N ARG A 133 22.39 4.88 -1.83
CA ARG A 133 21.13 5.15 -1.13
C ARG A 133 20.86 4.06 -0.11
N SER A 134 20.18 4.41 0.98
CA SER A 134 19.74 3.43 1.96
C SER A 134 18.87 2.38 1.25
N GLY A 135 19.14 1.12 1.49
CA GLY A 135 18.46 0.02 0.80
C GLY A 135 19.24 -0.55 -0.38
N SER A 136 20.27 0.18 -0.86
CA SER A 136 21.12 -0.32 -1.94
C SER A 136 22.01 -1.44 -1.43
N SER A 137 22.55 -2.23 -2.35
CA SER A 137 23.46 -3.31 -1.95
C SER A 137 24.65 -3.37 -2.89
N VAL A 138 25.73 -3.95 -2.41
CA VAL A 138 26.90 -4.25 -3.20
C VAL A 138 27.17 -5.74 -3.11
N GLU A 139 27.70 -6.30 -4.17
CA GLU A 139 28.01 -7.73 -4.24
C GLU A 139 29.51 -7.94 -4.18
N PHE A 140 29.93 -8.93 -3.42
CA PHE A 140 31.33 -9.28 -3.22
C PHE A 140 31.64 -10.60 -3.92
N ARG A 141 32.88 -10.77 -4.31
CA ARG A 141 33.37 -12.02 -4.88
C ARG A 141 34.74 -12.30 -4.30
N CYS A 142 34.99 -13.53 -3.88
CA CYS A 142 36.30 -13.91 -3.38
C CYS A 142 37.31 -14.05 -4.51
N GLN A 143 38.57 -13.80 -4.20
CA GLN A 143 39.65 -14.02 -5.13
C GLN A 143 39.87 -15.53 -5.30
N THR A 144 40.65 -15.90 -6.34
CA THR A 144 40.90 -17.31 -6.64
C THR A 144 41.44 -18.06 -5.41
N TYR A 145 40.92 -19.26 -5.21
CA TYR A 145 41.24 -20.13 -4.10
C TYR A 145 40.68 -19.76 -2.74
N TYR A 146 39.88 -18.71 -2.63
CA TYR A 146 39.22 -18.37 -1.39
C TYR A 146 37.72 -18.67 -1.51
N ALA A 147 37.14 -19.11 -0.41
CA ALA A 147 35.71 -19.39 -0.35
C ALA A 147 35.03 -18.31 0.48
N MET A 148 33.80 -18.01 0.14
CA MET A 148 33.03 -16.99 0.86
C MET A 148 32.32 -17.61 2.05
N GLU A 149 32.44 -16.95 3.21
CA GLU A 149 31.65 -17.31 4.37
C GLU A 149 30.58 -16.23 4.49
N GLY A 150 29.33 -16.64 4.68
CA GLY A 150 28.23 -15.70 4.83
C GLY A 150 27.62 -15.32 3.49
N GLN A 151 26.96 -14.19 3.47
CA GLN A 151 26.27 -13.72 2.28
C GLN A 151 27.20 -12.92 1.39
N ASN A 152 27.00 -13.00 0.09
CA ASN A 152 27.82 -12.27 -0.87
C ASN A 152 27.40 -10.82 -1.07
N ARG A 153 26.44 -10.33 -0.31
CA ARG A 153 25.95 -8.95 -0.42
C ARG A 153 25.96 -8.24 0.91
N SER A 154 26.23 -6.93 0.87
CA SER A 154 26.07 -6.04 2.01
C SER A 154 25.12 -4.92 1.58
N PHE A 155 24.25 -4.52 2.50
CA PHE A 155 23.22 -3.52 2.23
C PHE A 155 23.51 -2.22 2.99
N CYS A 156 23.19 -1.11 2.34
CA CYS A 156 23.25 0.18 3.01
C CYS A 156 22.00 0.36 3.86
N ASP A 157 22.17 0.57 5.16
CA ASP A 157 21.07 0.74 6.09
C ASP A 157 21.32 1.98 6.94
N ASN A 158 20.66 3.07 6.60
CA ASN A 158 20.70 4.33 7.33
C ASN A 158 22.13 4.80 7.63
N GLY A 159 22.96 4.80 6.62
CA GLY A 159 24.34 5.29 6.72
C GLY A 159 25.39 4.26 7.07
N THR A 160 24.98 3.04 7.36
CA THR A 160 25.92 1.96 7.70
C THR A 160 25.70 0.76 6.80
N TRP A 161 26.76 0.01 6.59
CA TRP A 161 26.69 -1.22 5.80
C TRP A 161 26.40 -2.41 6.71
N THR A 162 25.58 -3.34 6.25
CA THR A 162 25.29 -4.53 7.03
C THR A 162 26.52 -5.44 7.04
N LYS A 163 26.41 -6.57 7.75
CA LYS A 163 27.54 -7.46 7.91
C LYS A 163 28.13 -7.87 6.58
N VAL A 164 29.44 -7.77 6.47
CA VAL A 164 30.16 -8.18 5.26
C VAL A 164 30.58 -9.63 5.37
N PRO A 165 30.79 -10.29 4.22
CA PRO A 165 31.26 -11.69 4.23
C PRO A 165 32.67 -11.85 4.71
#